data_a0e8ff879f87be5edf20abd66754c9eb
#
_entry.id   a0e8ff879f87be5edf20abd66754c9eb
#
_cell.length_a   1.000
_cell.length_b   1.000
_cell.length_c   1.000
_cell.angle_alpha   90.00
_cell.angle_beta   90.00
_cell.angle_gamma   90.00
#
_symmetry.space_group_name_H-M   'P 1'
#
loop_
_entity.id
_entity.type
_entity.pdbx_description
1 polymer ?
#
loop_
_entity_poly.entity_id
_entity_poly.type
_entity_poly.pdbx_seq_one_letter_code
_entity_poly.pdbx_strand_id
1 'polypeptide(L)'
;MYHPLYYEEIDLSYRALKRGWKVHYEPMSIAYHKVQATITRQEKRRKISLISARNNYLFVWKNILDRPMTLTFLFYIPLFLLRDLFRLNLRFWVAFYMALKRLPKALKGRTLEQSNTLYSDREILSRINVNYLHLH
;
A
#
# COMPACT_ATOMS: atom_id res chain seq x y z
N MET A 1 -3.24 -0.88 11.36
CA MET A 1 -2.47 0.24 10.81
C MET A 1 -3.26 0.99 9.73
N TYR A 2 -3.88 0.29 8.81
CA TYR A 2 -4.60 0.86 7.65
C TYR A 2 -6.02 1.37 7.95
N HIS A 3 -6.61 0.97 9.09
CA HIS A 3 -7.97 1.39 9.48
C HIS A 3 -8.25 2.88 9.14
N PRO A 4 -9.41 3.21 8.60
CA PRO A 4 -10.62 2.39 8.51
C PRO A 4 -10.81 1.61 7.20
N LEU A 5 -9.97 1.76 6.17
CA LEU A 5 -10.24 1.19 4.84
C LEU A 5 -8.98 0.95 4.02
N TYR A 6 -9.01 -0.11 3.18
CA TYR A 6 -8.08 -0.44 2.10
C TYR A 6 -6.63 -0.76 2.52
N TYR A 7 -5.97 -1.57 1.73
CA TYR A 7 -4.61 -2.10 1.86
C TYR A 7 -4.47 -3.31 2.78
N GLU A 8 -5.50 -3.74 3.51
CA GLU A 8 -5.41 -4.91 4.36
C GLU A 8 -5.12 -6.18 3.55
N GLU A 9 -5.86 -6.38 2.45
CA GLU A 9 -5.68 -7.54 1.57
C GLU A 9 -4.35 -7.47 0.82
N ILE A 10 -3.96 -6.29 0.34
CA ILE A 10 -2.68 -6.08 -0.34
C ILE A 10 -1.53 -6.35 0.63
N ASP A 11 -1.59 -5.82 1.85
CA ASP A 11 -0.58 -6.03 2.89
C ASP A 11 -0.47 -7.51 3.27
N LEU A 12 -1.60 -8.18 3.44
CA LEU A 12 -1.64 -9.59 3.81
C LEU A 12 -1.04 -10.46 2.71
N SER A 13 -1.48 -10.28 1.46
CA SER A 13 -1.01 -11.04 0.31
C SER A 13 0.48 -10.82 0.06
N TYR A 14 0.94 -9.56 0.12
CA TYR A 14 2.34 -9.24 -0.08
C TYR A 14 3.25 -9.88 0.97
N ARG A 15 2.86 -9.82 2.25
CA ARG A 15 3.58 -10.47 3.35
C ARG A 15 3.56 -12.00 3.24
N ALA A 16 2.45 -12.58 2.80
CA ALA A 16 2.34 -14.01 2.55
C ALA A 16 3.36 -14.44 1.49
N LEU A 17 3.42 -13.74 0.35
CA LEU A 17 4.39 -13.99 -0.71
C LEU A 17 5.84 -13.87 -0.21
N LYS A 18 6.15 -12.84 0.60
CA LYS A 18 7.49 -12.65 1.20
C LYS A 18 7.90 -13.78 2.13
N ARG A 19 6.94 -14.47 2.76
CA ARG A 19 7.16 -15.67 3.59
C ARG A 19 7.16 -16.97 2.82
N GLY A 20 7.09 -16.91 1.49
CA GLY A 20 7.06 -18.10 0.63
C GLY A 20 5.70 -18.77 0.53
N TRP A 21 4.65 -18.14 1.05
CA TRP A 21 3.30 -18.68 0.93
C TRP A 21 2.74 -18.41 -0.46
N LYS A 22 1.86 -19.28 -0.92
CA LYS A 22 1.12 -19.09 -2.15
C LYS A 22 -0.15 -18.28 -1.89
N VAL A 23 -0.47 -17.38 -2.80
CA VAL A 23 -1.74 -16.65 -2.82
C VAL A 23 -2.52 -17.12 -4.01
N HIS A 24 -3.71 -17.68 -3.78
CA HIS A 24 -4.59 -18.19 -4.82
C HIS A 24 -5.82 -17.31 -4.96
N TYR A 25 -6.23 -17.07 -6.18
CA TYR A 25 -7.54 -16.52 -6.49
C TYR A 25 -8.54 -17.66 -6.63
N GLU A 26 -9.63 -17.61 -5.86
CA GLU A 26 -10.72 -18.59 -5.91
C GLU A 26 -11.99 -17.95 -6.51
N PRO A 27 -12.27 -18.14 -7.79
CA PRO A 27 -13.38 -17.48 -8.46
C PRO A 27 -14.75 -17.92 -7.96
N MET A 28 -14.85 -19.09 -7.31
CA MET A 28 -16.10 -19.59 -6.73
C MET A 28 -16.38 -19.03 -5.35
N SER A 29 -15.41 -18.33 -4.75
CA SER A 29 -15.59 -17.66 -3.45
C SER A 29 -16.35 -16.35 -3.61
N ILE A 30 -17.59 -16.30 -3.13
CA ILE A 30 -18.44 -15.11 -3.20
C ILE A 30 -18.48 -14.42 -1.84
N ALA A 31 -18.10 -13.14 -1.81
CA ALA A 31 -18.18 -12.30 -0.62
C ALA A 31 -19.17 -11.13 -0.85
N TYR A 32 -20.12 -10.99 0.06
CA TYR A 32 -21.09 -9.89 0.00
C TYR A 32 -20.63 -8.72 0.88
N HIS A 33 -20.33 -7.59 0.27
CA HIS A 33 -20.01 -6.35 0.98
C HIS A 33 -21.24 -5.47 1.20
N LYS A 34 -21.69 -5.33 2.45
CA LYS A 34 -22.69 -4.30 2.81
C LYS A 34 -22.02 -2.93 2.78
N VAL A 35 -22.30 -2.16 1.72
CA VAL A 35 -21.86 -0.76 1.66
C VAL A 35 -22.83 0.09 2.47
N GLN A 36 -22.38 0.59 3.64
CA GLN A 36 -23.18 1.54 4.42
C GLN A 36 -23.34 2.85 3.65
N ALA A 37 -24.56 3.17 3.27
CA ALA A 37 -24.92 4.30 2.39
C ALA A 37 -25.26 5.56 3.20
N THR A 38 -24.32 6.15 3.96
CA THR A 38 -24.67 7.31 4.81
C THR A 38 -23.85 8.57 4.51
N ILE A 39 -23.01 8.58 3.49
CA ILE A 39 -22.21 9.75 3.11
C ILE A 39 -22.46 10.05 1.63
N THR A 40 -22.56 11.32 1.25
CA THR A 40 -22.72 11.70 -0.16
C THR A 40 -21.64 11.04 -1.01
N ARG A 41 -22.01 10.63 -2.23
CA ARG A 41 -21.11 9.84 -3.10
C ARG A 41 -19.77 10.54 -3.35
N GLN A 42 -19.77 11.87 -3.37
CA GLN A 42 -18.57 12.68 -3.63
C GLN A 42 -17.67 12.83 -2.40
N GLU A 43 -18.24 13.06 -1.22
CA GLU A 43 -17.48 13.12 0.05
C GLU A 43 -16.84 11.78 0.37
N LYS A 44 -17.58 10.69 0.12
CA LYS A 44 -17.07 9.33 0.26
C LYS A 44 -15.86 9.08 -0.65
N ARG A 45 -15.91 9.49 -1.92
CA ARG A 45 -14.80 9.34 -2.86
C ARG A 45 -13.55 10.12 -2.44
N ARG A 46 -13.71 11.38 -1.99
CA ARG A 46 -12.59 12.21 -1.51
C ARG A 46 -11.92 11.60 -0.28
N LYS A 47 -12.72 11.18 0.70
CA LYS A 47 -12.22 10.53 1.92
C LYS A 47 -11.50 9.22 1.63
N ILE A 48 -12.07 8.38 0.78
CA ILE A 48 -11.49 7.11 0.34
C ILE A 48 -10.12 7.36 -0.33
N SER A 49 -10.07 8.29 -1.27
CA SER A 49 -8.83 8.62 -1.99
C SER A 49 -7.73 9.14 -1.05
N LEU A 50 -8.09 9.93 -0.04
CA LEU A 50 -7.15 10.44 0.96
C LEU A 50 -6.60 9.31 1.84
N ILE A 51 -7.47 8.42 2.31
CA ILE A 51 -7.09 7.26 3.11
C ILE A 51 -6.21 6.30 2.31
N SER A 52 -6.57 6.03 1.06
CA SER A 52 -5.79 5.18 0.15
C SER A 52 -4.39 5.76 -0.09
N ALA A 53 -4.28 7.06 -0.36
CA ALA A 53 -2.99 7.74 -0.52
C ALA A 53 -2.12 7.64 0.75
N ARG A 54 -2.71 7.87 1.94
CA ARG A 54 -2.02 7.65 3.23
C ARG A 54 -1.54 6.21 3.38
N ASN A 55 -2.41 5.25 3.09
CA ASN A 55 -2.12 3.83 3.27
C ASN A 55 -1.03 3.34 2.32
N ASN A 56 -0.92 3.94 1.13
CA ASN A 56 0.18 3.67 0.21
C ASN A 56 1.54 4.01 0.83
N TYR A 57 1.70 5.19 1.45
CA TYR A 57 2.92 5.53 2.17
C TYR A 57 3.23 4.51 3.28
N LEU A 58 2.23 4.17 4.10
CA LEU A 58 2.38 3.22 5.20
C LEU A 58 2.75 1.83 4.72
N PHE A 59 2.18 1.39 3.59
CA PHE A 59 2.50 0.10 2.98
C PHE A 59 3.96 0.04 2.53
N VAL A 60 4.43 1.07 1.81
CA VAL A 60 5.81 1.14 1.36
C VAL A 60 6.78 1.19 2.54
N TRP A 61 6.54 2.06 3.51
CA TRP A 61 7.40 2.19 4.69
C TRP A 61 7.49 0.90 5.53
N LYS A 62 6.42 0.13 5.58
CA LYS A 62 6.38 -1.12 6.33
C LYS A 62 6.98 -2.29 5.53
N ASN A 63 6.56 -2.46 4.28
CA ASN A 63 6.74 -3.72 3.57
C ASN A 63 7.88 -3.72 2.54
N ILE A 64 8.25 -2.58 1.96
CA ILE A 64 9.34 -2.52 0.99
C ILE A 64 10.67 -2.46 1.73
N LEU A 65 11.40 -3.59 1.71
CA LEU A 65 12.65 -3.78 2.45
C LEU A 65 13.89 -3.55 1.58
N ASP A 66 13.77 -3.70 0.26
CA ASP A 66 14.86 -3.46 -0.69
C ASP A 66 15.30 -2.00 -0.63
N ARG A 67 16.60 -1.79 -0.28
CA ARG A 67 17.17 -0.45 -0.14
C ARG A 67 17.04 0.42 -1.41
N PRO A 68 17.37 -0.07 -2.63
CA PRO A 68 17.19 0.72 -3.85
C PRO A 68 15.75 1.18 -4.05
N MET A 69 14.75 0.30 -3.86
CA MET A 69 13.34 0.65 -3.98
C MET A 69 12.89 1.67 -2.93
N THR A 70 13.34 1.49 -1.68
CA THR A 70 13.04 2.43 -0.59
C THR A 70 13.65 3.80 -0.89
N LEU A 71 14.91 3.88 -1.34
CA LEU A 71 15.58 5.14 -1.69
C LEU A 71 14.90 5.82 -2.88
N THR A 72 14.56 5.07 -3.90
CA THR A 72 13.80 5.59 -5.06
C THR A 72 12.47 6.20 -4.60
N PHE A 73 11.72 5.49 -3.76
CA PHE A 73 10.46 6.01 -3.23
C PHE A 73 10.67 7.29 -2.42
N LEU A 74 11.65 7.33 -1.53
CA LEU A 74 11.97 8.51 -0.72
C LEU A 74 12.37 9.71 -1.60
N PHE A 75 13.13 9.46 -2.68
CA PHE A 75 13.51 10.50 -3.64
C PHE A 75 12.31 11.09 -4.39
N TYR A 76 11.33 10.26 -4.75
CA TYR A 76 10.15 10.74 -5.46
C TYR A 76 9.12 11.44 -4.58
N ILE A 77 9.11 11.24 -3.25
CA ILE A 77 8.17 11.92 -2.34
C ILE A 77 8.20 13.45 -2.52
N PRO A 78 9.35 14.14 -2.38
CA PRO A 78 9.39 15.59 -2.52
C PRO A 78 8.98 16.06 -3.91
N LEU A 79 9.31 15.33 -4.98
CA LEU A 79 8.92 15.65 -6.34
C LEU A 79 7.39 15.60 -6.52
N PHE A 80 6.73 14.56 -5.98
CA PHE A 80 5.27 14.47 -6.02
C PHE A 80 4.59 15.55 -5.19
N LEU A 81 5.15 15.86 -4.00
CA LEU A 81 4.62 16.92 -3.15
C LEU A 81 4.75 18.30 -3.82
N LEU A 82 5.89 18.61 -4.45
CA LEU A 82 6.10 19.84 -5.21
C LEU A 82 5.14 19.92 -6.40
N ARG A 83 5.03 18.86 -7.20
CA ARG A 83 4.09 18.80 -8.32
C ARG A 83 2.65 19.12 -7.86
N ASP A 84 2.24 18.56 -6.74
CA ASP A 84 0.87 18.75 -6.23
C ASP A 84 0.68 20.14 -5.63
N LEU A 85 1.72 20.75 -5.09
CA LEU A 85 1.69 22.16 -4.67
C LEU A 85 1.44 23.08 -5.87
N PHE A 86 2.18 22.90 -6.99
CA PHE A 86 1.97 23.66 -8.22
C PHE A 86 0.58 23.46 -8.83
N ARG A 87 -0.06 22.31 -8.61
CA ARG A 87 -1.43 21.99 -9.05
C ARG A 87 -2.50 22.45 -8.07
N LEU A 88 -2.13 23.13 -6.98
CA LEU A 88 -3.03 23.51 -5.88
C LEU A 88 -3.81 22.32 -5.30
N ASN A 89 -3.25 21.13 -5.39
CA ASN A 89 -3.85 19.89 -4.91
C ASN A 89 -3.18 19.43 -3.61
N LEU A 90 -3.64 19.95 -2.49
CA LEU A 90 -3.07 19.65 -1.17
C LEU A 90 -3.40 18.25 -0.64
N ARG A 91 -4.13 17.43 -1.41
CA ARG A 91 -4.59 16.11 -0.94
C ARG A 91 -3.44 15.18 -0.58
N PHE A 92 -2.37 15.13 -1.38
CA PHE A 92 -1.21 14.30 -1.09
C PHE A 92 -0.42 14.82 0.12
N TRP A 93 -0.37 16.12 0.32
CA TRP A 93 0.23 16.72 1.51
C TRP A 93 -0.50 16.29 2.78
N VAL A 94 -1.83 16.33 2.77
CA VAL A 94 -2.65 15.88 3.90
C VAL A 94 -2.46 14.38 4.12
N ALA A 95 -2.46 13.57 3.06
CA ALA A 95 -2.23 12.13 3.14
C ALA A 95 -0.84 11.81 3.71
N PHE A 96 0.19 12.51 3.26
CA PHE A 96 1.56 12.36 3.74
C PHE A 96 1.68 12.72 5.23
N TYR A 97 1.13 13.85 5.66
CA TYR A 97 1.07 14.23 7.06
C TYR A 97 0.36 13.19 7.93
N MET A 98 -0.79 12.68 7.45
CA MET A 98 -1.50 11.60 8.14
C MET A 98 -0.68 10.30 8.22
N ALA A 99 0.15 10.02 7.21
CA ALA A 99 1.05 8.88 7.22
C ALA A 99 2.20 9.09 8.22
N LEU A 100 2.81 10.28 8.26
CA LEU A 100 3.85 10.62 9.23
C LEU A 100 3.42 10.42 10.68
N LYS A 101 2.19 10.76 11.03
CA LYS A 101 1.63 10.49 12.38
C LYS A 101 1.61 8.99 12.73
N ARG A 102 1.61 8.11 11.74
CA ARG A 102 1.60 6.66 11.91
C ARG A 102 2.95 6.01 11.61
N LEU A 103 3.96 6.79 11.29
CA LEU A 103 5.31 6.32 10.95
C LEU A 103 5.91 5.40 12.04
N PRO A 104 5.86 5.71 13.34
CA PRO A 104 6.42 4.81 14.36
C PRO A 104 5.81 3.42 14.31
N LYS A 105 4.48 3.33 14.06
CA LYS A 105 3.79 2.05 13.91
C LYS A 105 4.19 1.31 12.64
N ALA A 106 4.44 2.03 11.54
CA ALA A 106 4.91 1.44 10.30
C ALA A 106 6.34 0.90 10.45
N LEU A 107 7.23 1.65 11.10
CA LEU A 107 8.62 1.22 11.35
C LEU A 107 8.70 0.01 12.29
N LYS A 108 7.87 -0.03 13.35
CA LYS A 108 7.76 -1.22 14.20
C LYS A 108 7.29 -2.43 13.39
N GLY A 109 6.31 -2.24 12.50
CA GLY A 109 5.87 -3.28 11.56
C GLY A 109 6.99 -3.70 10.61
N ARG A 110 7.80 -2.76 10.09
CA ARG A 110 8.94 -3.03 9.21
C ARG A 110 9.98 -3.96 9.89
N THR A 111 10.36 -3.68 11.12
CA THR A 111 11.29 -4.54 11.87
C THR A 111 10.78 -5.97 11.98
N LEU A 112 9.48 -6.14 12.26
CA LEU A 112 8.84 -7.45 12.31
C LEU A 112 8.84 -8.15 10.93
N GLU A 113 8.61 -7.40 9.84
CA GLU A 113 8.65 -7.98 8.49
C GLU A 113 10.07 -8.37 8.09
N GLN A 114 11.10 -7.61 8.48
CA GLN A 114 12.50 -7.94 8.22
C GLN A 114 12.89 -9.32 8.78
N SER A 115 12.43 -9.65 9.99
CA SER A 115 12.75 -10.95 10.61
C SER A 115 11.99 -12.13 10.02
N ASN A 116 10.88 -11.89 9.29
CA ASN A 116 10.01 -12.94 8.75
C ASN A 116 10.03 -13.06 7.22
N THR A 117 10.86 -12.27 6.53
CA THR A 117 10.95 -12.25 5.07
C THR A 117 11.95 -13.28 4.58
N LEU A 118 11.52 -14.16 3.66
CA LEU A 118 12.36 -15.13 2.96
C LEU A 118 12.75 -14.64 1.56
N TYR A 119 11.88 -13.89 0.89
CA TYR A 119 12.09 -13.39 -0.47
C TYR A 119 12.19 -11.86 -0.50
N SER A 120 13.12 -11.34 -1.27
CA SER A 120 13.28 -9.90 -1.51
C SER A 120 12.08 -9.33 -2.27
N ASP A 121 11.89 -8.01 -2.20
CA ASP A 121 10.82 -7.33 -2.93
C ASP A 121 11.00 -7.50 -4.45
N ARG A 122 12.24 -7.50 -4.93
CA ARG A 122 12.57 -7.73 -6.35
C ARG A 122 12.18 -9.12 -6.81
N GLU A 123 12.44 -10.16 -6.03
CA GLU A 123 12.04 -11.54 -6.34
C GLU A 123 10.52 -11.67 -6.39
N ILE A 124 9.78 -11.07 -5.46
CA ILE A 124 8.32 -11.09 -5.48
C ILE A 124 7.77 -10.42 -6.74
N LEU A 125 8.27 -9.23 -7.07
CA LEU A 125 7.81 -8.49 -8.25
C LEU A 125 8.13 -9.22 -9.56
N SER A 126 9.30 -9.87 -9.67
CA SER A 126 9.63 -10.68 -10.84
C SER A 126 8.69 -11.87 -11.02
N ARG A 127 8.33 -12.58 -9.95
CA ARG A 127 7.39 -13.70 -9.97
C ARG A 127 5.98 -13.28 -10.38
N ILE A 128 5.51 -12.13 -9.93
CA ILE A 128 4.21 -11.59 -10.31
C ILE A 128 4.19 -11.26 -11.81
N ASN A 129 5.22 -10.61 -12.34
CA ASN A 129 5.30 -10.24 -13.76
C ASN A 129 5.35 -11.45 -14.70
N VAL A 130 6.07 -12.51 -14.34
CA VAL A 130 6.14 -13.75 -15.15
C VAL A 130 4.76 -14.41 -15.24
N ASN A 131 4.00 -14.45 -14.15
CA ASN A 131 2.67 -15.05 -14.16
C ASN A 131 1.66 -14.24 -14.99
N TYR A 132 1.81 -12.94 -15.12
CA TYR A 132 0.97 -12.10 -16.00
C TYR A 132 1.21 -12.36 -17.49
N LEU A 133 2.45 -12.68 -17.88
CA LEU A 133 2.81 -12.95 -19.29
C LEU A 133 2.33 -14.32 -19.79
N HIS A 134 1.98 -15.24 -18.91
CA HIS A 134 1.45 -16.57 -19.26
C HIS A 134 -0.08 -16.65 -19.29
N LEU A 135 -0.80 -15.57 -18.97
CA LEU A 135 -2.27 -15.51 -18.97
C LEU A 135 -2.85 -14.78 -20.19
N HIS A 136 -2.00 -14.42 -21.15
CA HIS A 136 -2.33 -13.86 -22.47
C HIS A 136 -1.58 -14.66 -23.53
#